data_c79b342981605cfc15823db761bff32b
#
_entry.id   c79b342981605cfc15823db761bff32b
#
_cell.length_a   1.000
_cell.length_b   1.000
_cell.length_c   1.000
_cell.angle_alpha   90.00
_cell.angle_beta   90.00
_cell.angle_gamma   90.00
#
_symmetry.space_group_name_H-M   'P 1'
#
loop_
_entity.id
_entity.type
_entity.pdbx_description
1 polymer ?
#
loop_
_entity_poly.entity_id
_entity_poly.type
_entity_poly.pdbx_seq_one_letter_code
_entity_poly.pdbx_strand_id
1 'polypeptide(L)'
;DPTRGMSAAEWIATASEQDLHEVIKNYGEERFSRQIARAIVAQRTESPIDTTRKLAQLVAQNVRTRERGQDPATRTFQAVRIFINRELEEVEAVLPQVAGRLKEGGRLAVIAFHSLEDRIVKQFIKKYSQHAPLPRWAVVKEADLPQPPLKAVGKAIKPGSTETEANPRARSAVLRVAERSSGEFSVVD
;
A
#
# COMPACT_ATOMS: atom_id res chain seq x y z
N ASP A 1 11.72 11.07 9.38
CA ASP A 1 12.70 11.55 10.39
C ASP A 1 14.10 11.12 9.97
N PRO A 2 14.99 12.07 9.56
CA PRO A 2 16.35 11.73 9.11
C PRO A 2 17.30 11.30 10.25
N THR A 3 16.86 11.38 11.49
CA THR A 3 17.66 11.06 12.68
C THR A 3 17.37 9.66 13.24
N ARG A 4 16.40 8.93 12.65
CA ARG A 4 15.98 7.61 13.13
C ARG A 4 15.87 6.62 11.98
N GLY A 5 16.34 5.41 12.24
CA GLY A 5 16.26 4.30 11.30
C GLY A 5 17.30 4.37 10.20
N MET A 6 17.16 3.48 9.23
CA MET A 6 18.02 3.36 8.06
C MET A 6 17.55 4.32 6.96
N SER A 7 18.43 5.08 6.38
CA SER A 7 18.12 5.90 5.21
C SER A 7 18.05 5.05 3.93
N ALA A 8 17.37 5.57 2.90
CA ALA A 8 17.33 4.91 1.58
C ALA A 8 18.73 4.73 0.97
N ALA A 9 19.63 5.70 1.17
CA ALA A 9 21.01 5.63 0.67
C ALA A 9 21.80 4.51 1.37
N GLU A 10 21.70 4.39 2.69
CA GLU A 10 22.34 3.31 3.46
C GLU A 10 21.82 1.94 3.06
N TRP A 11 20.50 1.81 2.90
CA TRP A 11 19.90 0.56 2.46
C TRP A 11 20.37 0.17 1.04
N ILE A 12 20.32 1.09 0.10
CA ILE A 12 20.79 0.88 -1.29
C ILE A 12 22.28 0.51 -1.33
N ALA A 13 23.07 1.08 -0.43
CA ALA A 13 24.51 0.80 -0.35
C ALA A 13 24.80 -0.64 0.12
N THR A 14 23.94 -1.24 0.95
CA THR A 14 24.24 -2.51 1.66
C THR A 14 23.33 -3.68 1.27
N ALA A 15 22.11 -3.42 0.77
CA ALA A 15 21.13 -4.46 0.44
C ALA A 15 21.66 -5.44 -0.62
N SER A 16 21.26 -6.71 -0.54
CA SER A 16 21.57 -7.68 -1.58
C SER A 16 20.84 -7.39 -2.90
N GLU A 17 21.32 -7.90 -4.02
CA GLU A 17 20.62 -7.80 -5.32
C GLU A 17 19.21 -8.39 -5.21
N GLN A 18 19.05 -9.48 -4.46
CA GLN A 18 17.79 -10.14 -4.26
C GLN A 18 16.81 -9.26 -3.46
N ASP A 19 17.26 -8.66 -2.34
CA ASP A 19 16.40 -7.77 -1.53
C ASP A 19 15.96 -6.55 -2.33
N LEU A 20 16.89 -5.92 -3.05
CA LEU A 20 16.58 -4.82 -3.96
C LEU A 20 15.53 -5.21 -4.99
N HIS A 21 15.70 -6.37 -5.63
CA HIS A 21 14.73 -6.90 -6.59
C HIS A 21 13.36 -7.10 -5.95
N GLU A 22 13.29 -7.77 -4.81
CA GLU A 22 12.02 -8.08 -4.14
C GLU A 22 11.28 -6.83 -3.70
N VAL A 23 11.98 -5.88 -3.08
CA VAL A 23 11.38 -4.60 -2.66
C VAL A 23 10.85 -3.82 -3.87
N ILE A 24 11.67 -3.64 -4.91
CA ILE A 24 11.27 -2.89 -6.11
C ILE A 24 10.11 -3.58 -6.83
N LYS A 25 10.10 -4.90 -6.89
CA LYS A 25 9.03 -5.68 -7.50
C LYS A 25 7.74 -5.60 -6.69
N ASN A 26 7.81 -5.88 -5.39
CA ASN A 26 6.61 -6.07 -4.56
C ASN A 26 5.96 -4.74 -4.15
N TYR A 27 6.75 -3.72 -3.82
CA TYR A 27 6.27 -2.42 -3.37
C TYR A 27 6.16 -1.37 -4.49
N GLY A 28 6.97 -1.52 -5.55
CA GLY A 28 6.89 -0.66 -6.73
C GLY A 28 6.00 -1.21 -7.84
N GLU A 29 5.64 -2.49 -7.77
CA GLU A 29 5.00 -3.22 -8.89
C GLU A 29 5.79 -3.02 -10.20
N GLU A 30 7.15 -2.92 -10.08
CA GLU A 30 8.05 -2.59 -11.19
C GLU A 30 8.54 -3.87 -11.90
N ARG A 31 8.18 -4.03 -13.14
CA ARG A 31 8.54 -5.23 -13.93
C ARG A 31 10.02 -5.31 -14.30
N PHE A 32 10.73 -4.16 -14.32
CA PHE A 32 12.18 -4.10 -14.58
C PHE A 32 13.01 -4.18 -13.29
N SER A 33 12.39 -4.57 -12.17
CA SER A 33 12.99 -4.62 -10.84
C SER A 33 14.34 -5.38 -10.80
N ARG A 34 14.46 -6.50 -11.54
CA ARG A 34 15.70 -7.27 -11.60
C ARG A 34 16.83 -6.52 -12.30
N GLN A 35 16.53 -5.85 -13.42
CA GLN A 35 17.50 -5.04 -14.13
C GLN A 35 17.97 -3.86 -13.29
N ILE A 36 17.01 -3.20 -12.60
CA ILE A 36 17.29 -2.08 -11.71
C ILE A 36 18.15 -2.54 -10.52
N ALA A 37 17.81 -3.63 -9.86
CA ALA A 37 18.57 -4.17 -8.74
C ALA A 37 20.03 -4.47 -9.15
N ARG A 38 20.22 -5.15 -10.28
CA ARG A 38 21.54 -5.47 -10.82
C ARG A 38 22.34 -4.20 -11.15
N ALA A 39 21.69 -3.19 -11.75
CA ALA A 39 22.33 -1.92 -12.06
C ALA A 39 22.74 -1.15 -10.79
N ILE A 40 21.91 -1.18 -9.73
CA ILE A 40 22.24 -0.59 -8.43
C ILE A 40 23.50 -1.25 -7.85
N VAL A 41 23.55 -2.58 -7.82
CA VAL A 41 24.72 -3.33 -7.29
C VAL A 41 25.98 -3.03 -8.10
N ALA A 42 25.90 -2.98 -9.43
CA ALA A 42 27.03 -2.62 -10.26
C ALA A 42 27.50 -1.18 -10.01
N GLN A 43 26.58 -0.21 -10.03
CA GLN A 43 26.91 1.20 -9.89
C GLN A 43 27.53 1.54 -8.54
N ARG A 44 27.02 0.97 -7.43
CA ARG A 44 27.55 1.28 -6.10
C ARG A 44 28.98 0.80 -5.86
N THR A 45 29.47 -0.16 -6.66
CA THR A 45 30.88 -0.59 -6.61
C THR A 45 31.82 0.43 -7.25
N GLU A 46 31.31 1.24 -8.18
CA GLU A 46 32.08 2.29 -8.85
C GLU A 46 31.96 3.62 -8.11
N SER A 47 30.76 3.99 -7.71
CA SER A 47 30.48 5.23 -6.97
C SER A 47 29.21 5.13 -6.14
N PRO A 48 29.14 5.77 -4.94
CA PRO A 48 27.96 5.75 -4.09
C PRO A 48 26.73 6.34 -4.78
N ILE A 49 25.55 5.72 -4.53
CA ILE A 49 24.24 6.23 -4.96
C ILE A 49 23.62 6.97 -3.76
N ASP A 50 24.08 8.18 -3.51
CA ASP A 50 23.79 8.99 -2.33
C ASP A 50 22.76 10.11 -2.56
N THR A 51 22.31 10.29 -3.81
CA THR A 51 21.32 11.31 -4.18
C THR A 51 20.18 10.71 -4.98
N THR A 52 19.00 11.34 -4.85
CA THR A 52 17.79 11.01 -5.63
C THR A 52 18.07 11.11 -7.14
N ARG A 53 18.87 12.08 -7.56
CA ARG A 53 19.22 12.27 -8.97
C ARG A 53 20.00 11.08 -9.53
N LYS A 54 21.03 10.59 -8.82
CA LYS A 54 21.81 9.43 -9.24
C LYS A 54 20.94 8.19 -9.39
N LEU A 55 20.07 7.91 -8.40
CA LEU A 55 19.15 6.80 -8.46
C LEU A 55 18.15 6.94 -9.63
N ALA A 56 17.56 8.13 -9.82
CA ALA A 56 16.62 8.37 -10.91
C ALA A 56 17.25 8.17 -12.30
N GLN A 57 18.47 8.67 -12.51
CA GLN A 57 19.20 8.48 -13.75
C GLN A 57 19.51 7.02 -14.04
N LEU A 58 19.96 6.28 -13.02
CA LEU A 58 20.24 4.85 -13.13
C LEU A 58 18.97 4.05 -13.47
N VAL A 59 17.87 4.34 -12.81
CA VAL A 59 16.59 3.69 -13.10
C VAL A 59 16.11 4.00 -14.51
N ALA A 60 16.16 5.26 -14.93
CA ALA A 60 15.75 5.69 -16.26
C ALA A 60 16.51 5.02 -17.41
N GLN A 61 17.78 4.66 -17.19
CA GLN A 61 18.61 3.92 -18.15
C GLN A 61 18.23 2.43 -18.25
N ASN A 62 17.62 1.88 -17.18
CA ASN A 62 17.28 0.45 -17.09
C ASN A 62 15.80 0.13 -17.31
N VAL A 63 14.93 1.15 -17.40
CA VAL A 63 13.49 1.01 -17.71
C VAL A 63 13.26 1.23 -19.21
N ARG A 64 12.92 0.16 -19.93
CA ARG A 64 12.76 0.21 -21.41
C ARG A 64 11.46 0.84 -21.88
N THR A 65 10.41 0.77 -21.08
CA THR A 65 9.09 1.33 -21.43
C THR A 65 8.73 2.48 -20.50
N ARG A 66 8.41 3.63 -21.11
CA ARG A 66 7.98 4.82 -20.38
C ARG A 66 6.45 4.95 -20.50
N GLU A 67 5.77 5.00 -19.37
CA GLU A 67 4.37 5.44 -19.36
C GLU A 67 4.32 6.94 -19.63
N ARG A 68 3.42 7.34 -20.52
CA ARG A 68 3.33 8.74 -20.94
C ARG A 68 2.96 9.62 -19.74
N GLY A 69 3.78 10.60 -19.41
CA GLY A 69 3.56 11.53 -18.30
C GLY A 69 3.96 11.02 -16.91
N GLN A 70 4.69 9.90 -16.81
CA GLN A 70 5.24 9.41 -15.56
C GLN A 70 6.76 9.30 -15.63
N ASP A 71 7.45 9.74 -14.55
CA ASP A 71 8.88 9.54 -14.42
C ASP A 71 9.18 8.04 -14.27
N PRO A 72 10.13 7.47 -15.04
CA PRO A 72 10.49 6.05 -14.96
C PRO A 72 10.89 5.59 -13.56
N ALA A 73 11.45 6.47 -12.75
CA ALA A 73 11.91 6.16 -11.40
C ALA A 73 10.79 6.17 -10.34
N THR A 74 9.58 6.65 -10.67
CA THR A 74 8.47 6.79 -9.71
C THR A 74 8.20 5.50 -8.93
N ARG A 75 8.12 4.35 -9.62
CA ARG A 75 7.82 3.06 -8.98
C ARG A 75 8.95 2.59 -8.07
N THR A 76 10.20 2.81 -8.47
CA THR A 76 11.36 2.49 -7.64
C THR A 76 11.41 3.36 -6.39
N PHE A 77 11.17 4.67 -6.51
CA PHE A 77 11.10 5.56 -5.34
C PHE A 77 9.94 5.21 -4.41
N GLN A 78 8.78 4.88 -4.96
CA GLN A 78 7.65 4.39 -4.17
C GLN A 78 8.04 3.14 -3.37
N ALA A 79 8.69 2.17 -4.04
CA ALA A 79 9.11 0.93 -3.38
C ALA A 79 10.06 1.16 -2.22
N VAL A 80 11.10 1.97 -2.44
CA VAL A 80 12.09 2.31 -1.42
C VAL A 80 11.44 3.06 -0.26
N ARG A 81 10.55 4.02 -0.54
CA ARG A 81 9.81 4.79 0.48
C ARG A 81 8.96 3.90 1.36
N ILE A 82 8.14 3.04 0.74
CA ILE A 82 7.26 2.09 1.44
C ILE A 82 8.08 1.18 2.35
N PHE A 83 9.18 0.64 1.83
CA PHE A 83 10.05 -0.27 2.58
C PHE A 83 10.72 0.41 3.77
N ILE A 84 11.38 1.54 3.54
CA ILE A 84 12.13 2.27 4.59
C ILE A 84 11.20 2.79 5.69
N ASN A 85 10.02 3.28 5.32
CA ASN A 85 9.05 3.83 6.27
C ASN A 85 8.08 2.78 6.83
N ARG A 86 8.14 1.53 6.36
CA ARG A 86 7.20 0.46 6.74
C ARG A 86 5.73 0.88 6.56
N GLU A 87 5.44 1.63 5.50
CA GLU A 87 4.15 2.32 5.32
C GLU A 87 2.96 1.36 5.33
N LEU A 88 3.09 0.16 4.75
CA LEU A 88 2.00 -0.81 4.70
C LEU A 88 1.70 -1.42 6.08
N GLU A 89 2.73 -1.68 6.87
CA GLU A 89 2.58 -2.19 8.24
C GLU A 89 1.87 -1.17 9.14
N GLU A 90 2.16 0.13 8.97
CA GLU A 90 1.46 1.20 9.68
C GLU A 90 -0.03 1.25 9.30
N VAL A 91 -0.36 1.07 8.02
CA VAL A 91 -1.76 0.99 7.56
C VAL A 91 -2.46 -0.22 8.18
N GLU A 92 -1.82 -1.40 8.17
CA GLU A 92 -2.35 -2.61 8.78
C GLU A 92 -2.57 -2.46 10.29
N ALA A 93 -1.65 -1.78 10.99
CA ALA A 93 -1.74 -1.57 12.42
C ALA A 93 -2.81 -0.55 12.82
N VAL A 94 -3.00 0.52 12.06
CA VAL A 94 -3.95 1.60 12.41
C VAL A 94 -5.41 1.21 12.15
N LEU A 95 -5.70 0.45 11.11
CA LEU A 95 -7.08 0.11 10.72
C LEU A 95 -7.89 -0.56 11.84
N PRO A 96 -7.40 -1.63 12.50
CA PRO A 96 -8.14 -2.25 13.60
C PRO A 96 -8.27 -1.33 14.82
N GLN A 97 -7.26 -0.51 15.11
CA GLN A 97 -7.32 0.42 16.23
C GLN A 97 -8.41 1.48 16.06
N VAL A 98 -8.51 2.05 14.85
CA VAL A 98 -9.55 3.05 14.54
C VAL A 98 -10.92 2.39 14.53
N ALA A 99 -11.08 1.24 13.86
CA ALA A 99 -12.37 0.55 13.77
C ALA A 99 -12.90 0.15 15.14
N GLY A 100 -12.02 -0.33 16.04
CA GLY A 100 -12.40 -0.71 17.41
C GLY A 100 -12.83 0.46 18.31
N ARG A 101 -12.49 1.70 17.94
CA ARG A 101 -12.87 2.91 18.70
C ARG A 101 -14.10 3.62 18.16
N LEU A 102 -14.59 3.23 17.00
CA LEU A 102 -15.82 3.79 16.46
C LEU A 102 -17.02 3.30 17.26
N LYS A 103 -17.94 4.21 17.56
CA LYS A 103 -19.28 3.88 18.05
C LYS A 103 -20.12 3.30 16.91
N GLU A 104 -21.17 2.58 17.24
CA GLU A 104 -22.17 2.11 16.27
C GLU A 104 -22.69 3.28 15.42
N GLY A 105 -22.77 3.07 14.10
CA GLY A 105 -23.06 4.11 13.11
C GLY A 105 -21.88 5.02 12.74
N GLY A 106 -20.75 4.93 13.47
CA GLY A 106 -19.53 5.67 13.14
C GLY A 106 -18.91 5.18 11.84
N ARG A 107 -18.31 6.08 11.05
CA ARG A 107 -17.76 5.75 9.74
C ARG A 107 -16.23 5.81 9.72
N LEU A 108 -15.64 4.75 9.17
CA LEU A 108 -14.25 4.68 8.78
C LEU A 108 -14.16 5.06 7.29
N ALA A 109 -13.54 6.21 7.01
CA ALA A 109 -13.27 6.66 5.64
C ALA A 109 -11.76 6.70 5.43
N VAL A 110 -11.26 5.94 4.46
CA VAL A 110 -9.82 5.82 4.17
C VAL A 110 -9.56 6.17 2.71
N ILE A 111 -8.61 7.08 2.48
CA ILE A 111 -8.12 7.42 1.14
C ILE A 111 -6.74 6.80 0.98
N ALA A 112 -6.62 5.93 -0.01
CA ALA A 112 -5.35 5.33 -0.44
C ALA A 112 -4.87 5.99 -1.73
N PHE A 113 -3.57 6.14 -1.90
CA PHE A 113 -2.97 6.76 -3.10
C PHE A 113 -2.26 5.77 -4.02
N HIS A 114 -2.12 4.52 -3.61
CA HIS A 114 -1.60 3.45 -4.46
C HIS A 114 -2.29 2.11 -4.21
N SER A 115 -2.11 1.17 -5.15
CA SER A 115 -2.77 -0.14 -5.20
C SER A 115 -2.55 -1.00 -3.95
N LEU A 116 -1.36 -0.91 -3.33
CA LEU A 116 -1.02 -1.74 -2.16
C LEU A 116 -1.79 -1.29 -0.91
N GLU A 117 -1.84 0.03 -0.65
CA GLU A 117 -2.67 0.58 0.43
C GLU A 117 -4.14 0.24 0.22
N ASP A 118 -4.67 0.49 -0.98
CA ASP A 118 -6.06 0.18 -1.32
C ASP A 118 -6.40 -1.30 -1.11
N ARG A 119 -5.46 -2.19 -1.43
CA ARG A 119 -5.60 -3.64 -1.23
C ARG A 119 -5.76 -3.99 0.25
N ILE A 120 -4.93 -3.41 1.12
CA ILE A 120 -4.99 -3.62 2.58
C ILE A 120 -6.34 -3.13 3.12
N VAL A 121 -6.73 -1.90 2.79
CA VAL A 121 -8.02 -1.32 3.23
C VAL A 121 -9.20 -2.15 2.74
N LYS A 122 -9.19 -2.56 1.47
CA LYS A 122 -10.22 -3.42 0.87
C LYS A 122 -10.32 -4.76 1.60
N GLN A 123 -9.19 -5.41 1.85
CA GLN A 123 -9.16 -6.70 2.53
C GLN A 123 -9.62 -6.58 3.98
N PHE A 124 -9.20 -5.53 4.68
CA PHE A 124 -9.63 -5.22 6.03
C PHE A 124 -11.16 -5.04 6.09
N ILE A 125 -11.72 -4.15 5.28
CA ILE A 125 -13.16 -3.93 5.25
C ILE A 125 -13.90 -5.23 4.90
N LYS A 126 -13.41 -5.99 3.92
CA LYS A 126 -14.00 -7.27 3.53
C LYS A 126 -13.99 -8.28 4.70
N LYS A 127 -12.84 -8.44 5.38
CA LYS A 127 -12.68 -9.37 6.51
C LYS A 127 -13.71 -9.09 7.61
N TYR A 128 -13.88 -7.83 7.95
CA TYR A 128 -14.75 -7.42 9.06
C TYR A 128 -16.21 -7.10 8.67
N SER A 129 -16.54 -7.13 7.38
CA SER A 129 -17.90 -6.97 6.86
C SER A 129 -18.57 -8.28 6.45
N GLN A 130 -17.94 -9.40 6.69
CA GLN A 130 -18.48 -10.72 6.37
C GLN A 130 -18.66 -11.53 7.64
N HIS A 131 -19.65 -12.42 7.65
CA HIS A 131 -19.77 -13.43 8.70
C HIS A 131 -18.54 -14.35 8.67
N ALA A 132 -18.16 -14.85 9.85
CA ALA A 132 -17.12 -15.87 9.94
C ALA A 132 -17.54 -17.09 9.08
N PRO A 133 -16.57 -17.72 8.37
CA PRO A 133 -16.88 -18.90 7.58
C PRO A 133 -17.41 -20.01 8.48
N LEU A 134 -18.62 -20.48 8.17
CA LEU A 134 -19.22 -21.60 8.89
C LEU A 134 -18.65 -22.93 8.40
N PRO A 135 -18.53 -23.95 9.28
CA PRO A 135 -18.25 -25.29 8.85
C PRO A 135 -19.30 -25.77 7.83
N ARG A 136 -18.88 -26.54 6.83
CA ARG A 136 -19.79 -26.99 5.73
C ARG A 136 -21.03 -27.77 6.18
N TRP A 137 -20.96 -28.36 7.38
CA TRP A 137 -22.07 -29.11 7.98
C TRP A 137 -23.05 -28.24 8.82
N ALA A 138 -22.68 -26.97 9.10
CA ALA A 138 -23.52 -26.10 9.91
C ALA A 138 -24.64 -25.49 9.04
N VAL A 139 -25.86 -25.90 9.31
CA VAL A 139 -27.07 -25.28 8.73
C VAL A 139 -27.57 -24.22 9.69
N VAL A 140 -27.05 -22.99 9.54
CA VAL A 140 -27.45 -21.83 10.36
C VAL A 140 -28.16 -20.84 9.45
N LYS A 141 -29.30 -20.30 9.89
CA LYS A 141 -29.98 -19.23 9.15
C LYS A 141 -29.15 -17.96 9.26
N GLU A 142 -29.08 -17.18 8.20
CA GLU A 142 -28.32 -15.92 8.15
C GLU A 142 -28.74 -14.93 9.26
N ALA A 143 -30.05 -14.96 9.63
CA ALA A 143 -30.62 -14.14 10.70
C ALA A 143 -30.10 -14.50 12.12
N ASP A 144 -29.59 -15.73 12.30
CA ASP A 144 -29.09 -16.22 13.58
C ASP A 144 -27.58 -16.02 13.74
N LEU A 145 -26.90 -15.49 12.68
CA LEU A 145 -25.49 -15.20 12.71
C LEU A 145 -25.21 -13.88 13.44
N PRO A 146 -24.12 -13.83 14.23
CA PRO A 146 -23.67 -12.56 14.81
C PRO A 146 -23.42 -11.52 13.71
N GLN A 147 -23.91 -10.30 13.90
CA GLN A 147 -23.67 -9.23 12.94
C GLN A 147 -22.17 -8.97 12.77
N PRO A 148 -21.66 -8.85 11.54
CA PRO A 148 -20.28 -8.43 11.32
C PRO A 148 -20.02 -7.07 11.96
N PRO A 149 -18.83 -6.81 12.51
CA PRO A 149 -18.55 -5.56 13.19
C PRO A 149 -18.49 -4.32 12.28
N LEU A 150 -18.32 -4.50 11.00
CA LEU A 150 -18.34 -3.43 9.98
C LEU A 150 -19.36 -3.76 8.89
N LYS A 151 -19.83 -2.70 8.23
CA LYS A 151 -20.62 -2.76 7.00
C LYS A 151 -19.95 -1.91 5.95
N ALA A 152 -19.59 -2.48 4.80
CA ALA A 152 -19.06 -1.71 3.69
C ALA A 152 -20.13 -0.72 3.16
N VAL A 153 -19.74 0.55 3.00
CA VAL A 153 -20.62 1.60 2.48
C VAL A 153 -20.27 1.88 1.02
N GLY A 154 -21.11 1.39 0.14
CA GLY A 154 -20.95 1.55 -1.29
C GLY A 154 -19.72 0.83 -1.86
N LYS A 155 -19.27 1.29 -3.05
CA LYS A 155 -18.08 0.81 -3.74
C LYS A 155 -16.92 1.79 -3.51
N ALA A 156 -15.71 1.41 -3.95
CA ALA A 156 -14.58 2.32 -4.01
C ALA A 156 -14.91 3.56 -4.86
N ILE A 157 -14.65 4.74 -4.31
CA ILE A 157 -14.90 6.03 -4.96
C ILE A 157 -13.56 6.55 -5.48
N LYS A 158 -13.52 6.94 -6.75
CA LYS A 158 -12.36 7.56 -7.39
C LYS A 158 -12.64 9.04 -7.62
N PRO A 159 -11.59 9.87 -7.71
CA PRO A 159 -11.76 11.30 -8.01
C PRO A 159 -12.40 11.49 -9.38
N GLY A 160 -13.20 12.55 -9.53
CA GLY A 160 -13.75 12.97 -10.80
C GLY A 160 -12.74 13.67 -11.69
N SER A 161 -13.11 13.91 -12.96
CA SER A 161 -12.25 14.65 -13.91
C SER A 161 -11.91 16.05 -13.43
N THR A 162 -12.89 16.79 -12.94
CA THR A 162 -12.71 18.16 -12.42
C THR A 162 -11.70 18.20 -11.27
N GLU A 163 -11.76 17.22 -10.35
CA GLU A 163 -10.82 17.14 -9.26
C GLU A 163 -9.41 16.81 -9.74
N THR A 164 -9.26 15.87 -10.68
CA THR A 164 -7.97 15.48 -11.22
C THR A 164 -7.32 16.55 -12.09
N GLU A 165 -8.12 17.37 -12.76
CA GLU A 165 -7.66 18.55 -13.52
C GLU A 165 -7.14 19.63 -12.59
N ALA A 166 -7.86 19.91 -11.49
CA ALA A 166 -7.44 20.88 -10.49
C ALA A 166 -6.27 20.38 -9.62
N ASN A 167 -6.23 19.07 -9.33
CA ASN A 167 -5.19 18.43 -8.54
C ASN A 167 -4.73 17.10 -9.16
N PRO A 168 -3.70 17.12 -10.02
CA PRO A 168 -3.19 15.89 -10.65
C PRO A 168 -2.73 14.81 -9.66
N ARG A 169 -2.40 15.18 -8.41
CA ARG A 169 -2.01 14.22 -7.38
C ARG A 169 -3.18 13.36 -6.91
N ALA A 170 -4.42 13.82 -7.06
CA ALA A 170 -5.62 13.04 -6.72
C ALA A 170 -5.87 11.88 -7.68
N ARG A 171 -5.26 11.86 -8.87
CA ARG A 171 -5.52 10.84 -9.93
C ARG A 171 -5.51 9.40 -9.44
N SER A 172 -4.63 9.08 -8.50
CA SER A 172 -4.47 7.71 -7.97
C SER A 172 -5.25 7.47 -6.69
N ALA A 173 -5.97 8.46 -6.17
CA ALA A 173 -6.71 8.34 -4.92
C ALA A 173 -7.90 7.37 -5.05
N VAL A 174 -8.10 6.56 -4.03
CA VAL A 174 -9.24 5.66 -3.89
C VAL A 174 -9.79 5.81 -2.48
N LEU A 175 -11.03 6.28 -2.36
CA LEU A 175 -11.74 6.35 -1.08
C LEU A 175 -12.54 5.08 -0.86
N ARG A 176 -12.39 4.47 0.31
CA ARG A 176 -13.25 3.40 0.81
C ARG A 176 -13.88 3.80 2.13
N VAL A 177 -15.14 3.41 2.30
CA VAL A 177 -15.92 3.73 3.50
C VAL A 177 -16.51 2.45 4.07
N ALA A 178 -16.43 2.31 5.40
CA ALA A 178 -17.14 1.31 6.17
C ALA A 178 -17.84 1.97 7.35
N GLU A 179 -18.96 1.42 7.77
CA GLU A 179 -19.72 1.87 8.92
C GLU A 179 -19.63 0.83 10.04
N ARG A 180 -19.45 1.27 11.26
CA ARG A 180 -19.46 0.43 12.46
C ARG A 180 -20.88 -0.06 12.73
N SER A 181 -21.08 -1.36 12.78
CA SER A 181 -22.35 -2.00 13.14
C SER A 181 -22.40 -2.39 14.63
N SER A 182 -23.46 -3.04 15.06
CA SER A 182 -23.62 -3.52 16.43
C SER A 182 -22.75 -4.74 16.77
N GLY A 183 -22.18 -5.43 15.77
CA GLY A 183 -21.36 -6.62 16.00
C GLY A 183 -20.10 -6.31 16.84
N GLU A 184 -19.67 -7.27 17.65
CA GLU A 184 -18.46 -7.13 18.46
C GLU A 184 -17.23 -7.01 17.58
N PHE A 185 -16.37 -6.01 17.86
CA PHE A 185 -15.10 -5.84 17.15
C PHE A 185 -13.96 -6.44 17.98
N SER A 186 -13.53 -7.61 17.59
CA SER A 186 -12.29 -8.22 18.09
C SER A 186 -11.25 -8.27 16.99
N VAL A 187 -10.01 -7.93 17.32
CA VAL A 187 -8.88 -8.14 16.40
C VAL A 187 -8.66 -9.64 16.31
N VAL A 188 -8.93 -10.22 15.16
CA VAL A 188 -8.62 -11.62 14.89
C VAL A 188 -7.19 -11.65 14.35
N ASP A 189 -6.29 -12.25 15.10
CA ASP A 189 -4.89 -12.50 14.73
C ASP A 189 -4.76 -13.34 13.46
#